data_724f0c4e482551445323cc28a7b213fc
#
_entry.id   724f0c4e482551445323cc28a7b213fc
#
_cell.length_a   1.000
_cell.length_b   1.000
_cell.length_c   1.000
_cell.angle_alpha   90.00
_cell.angle_beta   90.00
_cell.angle_gamma   90.00
#
_symmetry.space_group_name_H-M   'P 1'
#
loop_
_entity.id
_entity.type
_entity.pdbx_description
1 polymer ?
#
loop_
_entity_poly.entity_id
_entity_poly.type
_entity_poly.pdbx_seq_one_letter_code
_entity_poly.pdbx_strand_id
1 'polypeptide(L)'
;GLGGDRLGGAKMGSIDTLVRMEVTGKIQGLYRVRLAEQVQAYISERNLQLDEGSTSRPYSLTGSWSVLHTNNSDQVTIGLSQRLPYASWQQLNPTTLVVDIYGAVNNTNWITQRTGLKAIKNIWHEQVAKDIFRVYIELQKPQLWGYDIGYRGNSLVIKVRPQPENLKLRELTIGVDAGHGGTADGARGLTGVLEKNITLA
;
A
#
# COMPACT_ATOMS: atom_id res chain seq x y z
N GLY A 1 3.26 -10.05 -3.93
CA GLY A 1 3.87 -9.09 -3.02
C GLY A 1 5.31 -8.76 -3.37
N LEU A 2 5.82 -7.65 -2.86
CA LEU A 2 7.23 -7.26 -2.91
C LEU A 2 7.94 -7.75 -1.65
N GLY A 3 9.12 -8.34 -1.79
CA GLY A 3 10.00 -8.72 -0.68
C GLY A 3 11.15 -7.72 -0.51
N GLY A 4 11.61 -7.54 0.73
CA GLY A 4 12.69 -6.61 1.06
C GLY A 4 14.10 -7.15 0.74
N ASP A 5 14.26 -8.45 0.55
CA ASP A 5 15.53 -9.08 0.26
C ASP A 5 15.42 -10.28 -0.69
N ARG A 6 16.59 -10.81 -1.09
CA ARG A 6 16.73 -11.96 -2.00
C ARG A 6 16.26 -13.30 -1.44
N LEU A 7 16.04 -13.40 -0.16
CA LEU A 7 15.61 -14.63 0.54
C LEU A 7 14.09 -14.66 0.76
N GLY A 8 13.36 -13.69 0.20
CA GLY A 8 11.93 -13.52 0.42
C GLY A 8 11.61 -12.91 1.77
N GLY A 9 12.52 -12.07 2.31
CA GLY A 9 12.40 -11.38 3.58
C GLY A 9 11.11 -10.61 3.77
N ALA A 10 11.06 -9.75 4.78
CA ALA A 10 9.84 -9.05 5.19
C ALA A 10 9.09 -8.46 3.98
N LYS A 11 7.80 -8.72 3.91
CA LYS A 11 6.93 -8.18 2.86
C LYS A 11 6.93 -6.66 2.93
N MET A 12 7.45 -5.98 1.91
CA MET A 12 7.42 -4.53 1.81
C MET A 12 6.03 -4.00 1.46
N GLY A 13 5.25 -4.77 0.72
CA GLY A 13 3.91 -4.35 0.30
C GLY A 13 3.29 -5.30 -0.72
N SER A 14 2.07 -4.97 -1.11
CA SER A 14 1.39 -5.56 -2.25
C SER A 14 1.44 -4.58 -3.42
N ILE A 15 1.47 -5.10 -4.62
CA ILE A 15 1.45 -4.32 -5.85
C ILE A 15 0.24 -4.75 -6.67
N ASP A 16 -0.45 -3.78 -7.23
CA ASP A 16 -1.53 -4.00 -8.18
C ASP A 16 -1.01 -4.56 -9.50
N THR A 17 -1.91 -5.14 -10.26
CA THR A 17 -1.62 -5.58 -11.63
C THR A 17 -1.28 -4.39 -12.54
N LEU A 18 -0.49 -4.64 -13.56
CA LEU A 18 -0.09 -3.63 -14.57
C LEU A 18 0.78 -2.49 -14.03
N VAL A 19 1.33 -2.62 -12.83
CA VAL A 19 2.37 -1.70 -12.34
C VAL A 19 3.67 -2.04 -13.05
N ARG A 20 4.29 -1.03 -13.67
CA ARG A 20 5.58 -1.18 -14.35
C ARG A 20 6.73 -0.89 -13.41
N MET A 21 7.81 -1.69 -13.53
CA MET A 21 9.03 -1.55 -12.74
C MET A 21 10.25 -1.83 -13.61
N GLU A 22 11.38 -1.22 -13.26
CA GLU A 22 12.66 -1.53 -13.88
C GLU A 22 13.24 -2.81 -13.27
N VAL A 23 13.50 -3.82 -14.09
CA VAL A 23 14.19 -5.04 -13.65
C VAL A 23 15.70 -4.82 -13.73
N THR A 24 16.40 -5.01 -12.61
CA THR A 24 17.85 -4.80 -12.50
C THR A 24 18.66 -6.09 -12.34
N GLY A 25 17.99 -7.23 -12.21
CA GLY A 25 18.64 -8.53 -12.09
C GLY A 25 17.68 -9.64 -11.74
N LYS A 26 18.19 -10.88 -11.75
CA LYS A 26 17.45 -12.08 -11.36
C LYS A 26 18.30 -12.93 -10.43
N ILE A 27 17.67 -13.50 -9.39
CA ILE A 27 18.30 -14.44 -8.47
C ILE A 27 17.28 -15.46 -7.97
N GLN A 28 17.57 -16.75 -8.13
CA GLN A 28 16.79 -17.88 -7.58
C GLN A 28 15.26 -17.75 -7.77
N GLY A 29 14.80 -17.41 -9.01
CA GLY A 29 13.37 -17.28 -9.31
C GLY A 29 12.72 -15.98 -8.83
N LEU A 30 13.53 -15.03 -8.33
CA LEU A 30 13.13 -13.68 -7.98
C LEU A 30 13.76 -12.68 -8.95
N TYR A 31 12.99 -11.69 -9.39
CA TYR A 31 13.52 -10.52 -10.05
C TYR A 31 13.79 -9.42 -9.03
N ARG A 32 14.98 -8.85 -9.12
CA ARG A 32 15.31 -7.61 -8.42
C ARG A 32 14.77 -6.45 -9.25
N VAL A 33 13.92 -5.65 -8.64
CA VAL A 33 13.28 -4.50 -9.28
C VAL A 33 13.70 -3.22 -8.56
N ARG A 34 13.90 -2.16 -9.35
CA ARG A 34 14.16 -0.82 -8.85
C ARG A 34 12.86 -0.07 -8.76
N LEU A 35 12.50 0.38 -7.57
CA LEU A 35 11.33 1.21 -7.30
C LEU A 35 11.68 2.69 -7.41
N ALA A 36 12.78 3.11 -6.79
CA ALA A 36 13.37 4.43 -6.85
C ALA A 36 14.90 4.31 -6.97
N GLU A 37 15.60 5.41 -7.13
CA GLU A 37 17.07 5.41 -7.34
C GLU A 37 17.80 4.62 -6.24
N GLN A 38 17.35 4.75 -5.00
CA GLN A 38 17.95 4.08 -3.84
C GLN A 38 17.05 3.01 -3.22
N VAL A 39 15.91 2.68 -3.85
CA VAL A 39 14.94 1.71 -3.32
C VAL A 39 14.80 0.53 -4.26
N GLN A 40 15.14 -0.65 -3.76
CA GLN A 40 15.03 -1.90 -4.49
C GLN A 40 14.08 -2.86 -3.75
N ALA A 41 13.49 -3.78 -4.51
CA ALA A 41 12.66 -4.83 -3.99
C ALA A 41 12.84 -6.11 -4.83
N TYR A 42 12.27 -7.20 -4.35
CA TYR A 42 12.26 -8.49 -5.03
C TYR A 42 10.83 -8.96 -5.28
N ILE A 43 10.59 -9.49 -6.45
CA ILE A 43 9.28 -10.05 -6.85
C ILE A 43 9.48 -11.41 -7.48
N SER A 44 8.60 -12.36 -7.17
CA SER A 44 8.63 -13.68 -7.80
C SER A 44 8.41 -13.56 -9.31
N GLU A 45 9.18 -14.31 -10.09
CA GLU A 45 9.04 -14.37 -11.56
C GLU A 45 7.63 -14.77 -12.00
N ARG A 46 6.90 -15.55 -11.19
CA ARG A 46 5.50 -15.93 -11.46
C ARG A 46 4.53 -14.76 -11.47
N ASN A 47 4.91 -13.65 -10.85
CA ASN A 47 4.08 -12.45 -10.68
C ASN A 47 4.56 -11.29 -11.57
N LEU A 48 5.45 -11.54 -12.52
CA LEU A 48 6.03 -10.51 -13.36
C LEU A 48 6.06 -10.99 -14.82
N GLN A 49 5.68 -10.10 -15.72
CA GLN A 49 5.86 -10.29 -17.17
C GLN A 49 6.92 -9.31 -17.64
N LEU A 50 7.95 -9.82 -18.33
CA LEU A 50 8.98 -8.98 -18.93
C LEU A 50 8.43 -8.27 -20.17
N ASP A 51 8.75 -6.99 -20.29
CA ASP A 51 8.51 -6.19 -21.48
C ASP A 51 9.90 -5.82 -22.06
N GLU A 52 10.38 -6.63 -22.99
CA GLU A 52 11.72 -6.48 -23.57
C GLU A 52 11.82 -5.27 -24.53
N GLY A 53 10.68 -4.71 -24.94
CA GLY A 53 10.63 -3.56 -25.85
C GLY A 53 10.78 -2.21 -25.16
N SER A 54 10.69 -2.14 -23.83
CA SER A 54 10.74 -0.88 -23.08
C SER A 54 12.10 -0.68 -22.41
N THR A 55 12.79 0.36 -22.82
CA THR A 55 14.09 0.77 -22.21
C THR A 55 13.95 1.93 -21.26
N SER A 56 12.75 2.54 -21.15
CA SER A 56 12.52 3.71 -20.31
C SER A 56 12.07 3.29 -18.90
N ARG A 57 12.66 3.94 -17.89
CA ARG A 57 12.25 3.79 -16.50
C ARG A 57 10.82 4.30 -16.31
N PRO A 58 9.95 3.57 -15.59
CA PRO A 58 8.61 4.05 -15.28
C PRO A 58 8.64 5.38 -14.52
N TYR A 59 7.89 6.35 -15.02
CA TYR A 59 7.88 7.72 -14.52
C TYR A 59 6.52 8.36 -14.77
N SER A 60 6.07 9.20 -13.84
CA SER A 60 4.87 10.02 -14.03
C SER A 60 4.99 11.35 -13.30
N LEU A 61 4.54 12.41 -13.94
CA LEU A 61 4.15 13.62 -13.21
C LEU A 61 2.85 13.36 -12.47
N THR A 62 2.70 13.93 -11.28
CA THR A 62 1.41 13.94 -10.59
C THR A 62 0.45 14.88 -11.32
N GLY A 63 -0.76 14.40 -11.58
CA GLY A 63 -1.83 15.16 -12.21
C GLY A 63 -2.81 15.72 -11.19
N SER A 64 -4.08 15.77 -11.60
CA SER A 64 -5.17 16.27 -10.75
C SER A 64 -5.36 15.42 -9.51
N TRP A 65 -5.64 16.08 -8.38
CA TRP A 65 -6.03 15.48 -7.13
C TRP A 65 -7.50 15.74 -6.84
N SER A 66 -8.14 14.78 -6.17
CA SER A 66 -9.42 15.00 -5.52
C SER A 66 -9.43 14.35 -4.13
N VAL A 67 -10.07 15.03 -3.18
CA VAL A 67 -10.24 14.53 -1.81
C VAL A 67 -11.70 14.73 -1.42
N LEU A 68 -12.44 13.65 -1.25
CA LEU A 68 -13.87 13.69 -0.98
C LEU A 68 -14.34 12.51 -0.13
N HIS A 69 -15.44 12.70 0.59
CA HIS A 69 -16.12 11.60 1.27
C HIS A 69 -17.03 10.85 0.30
N THR A 70 -16.88 9.54 0.20
CA THR A 70 -17.72 8.66 -0.64
C THR A 70 -18.13 7.41 0.14
N ASN A 71 -19.43 7.14 0.18
CA ASN A 71 -19.95 6.01 0.92
C ASN A 71 -19.47 6.02 2.38
N ASN A 72 -18.63 5.03 2.76
CA ASN A 72 -18.13 4.85 4.12
C ASN A 72 -16.63 5.18 4.27
N SER A 73 -16.05 5.97 3.38
CA SER A 73 -14.63 6.32 3.43
C SER A 73 -14.35 7.70 2.85
N ASP A 74 -13.29 8.33 3.33
CA ASP A 74 -12.69 9.45 2.65
C ASP A 74 -11.76 8.91 1.57
N GLN A 75 -11.85 9.44 0.38
CA GLN A 75 -11.10 8.99 -0.78
C GLN A 75 -10.18 10.10 -1.28
N VAL A 76 -8.90 9.78 -1.39
CA VAL A 76 -7.90 10.59 -2.07
C VAL A 76 -7.62 9.94 -3.42
N THR A 77 -7.71 10.71 -4.50
CA THR A 77 -7.41 10.25 -5.86
C THR A 77 -6.28 11.10 -6.43
N ILE A 78 -5.24 10.45 -6.93
CA ILE A 78 -4.05 11.09 -7.50
C ILE A 78 -3.91 10.61 -8.94
N GLY A 79 -4.04 11.54 -9.89
CA GLY A 79 -3.86 11.25 -11.32
C GLY A 79 -2.39 10.98 -11.64
N LEU A 80 -2.12 9.91 -12.37
CA LEU A 80 -0.81 9.55 -12.90
C LEU A 80 -0.95 9.20 -14.39
N SER A 81 0.15 9.31 -15.15
CA SER A 81 0.16 8.88 -16.57
C SER A 81 0.24 7.36 -16.72
N GLN A 82 0.75 6.66 -15.72
CA GLN A 82 0.84 5.20 -15.64
C GLN A 82 0.82 4.73 -14.20
N ARG A 83 0.57 3.43 -13.99
CA ARG A 83 0.62 2.81 -12.67
C ARG A 83 2.06 2.69 -12.21
N LEU A 84 2.35 3.23 -11.03
CA LEU A 84 3.66 3.21 -10.40
C LEU A 84 3.63 2.36 -9.12
N PRO A 85 4.76 1.77 -8.71
CA PRO A 85 4.84 1.11 -7.42
C PRO A 85 4.68 2.11 -6.27
N TYR A 86 4.10 1.65 -5.18
CA TYR A 86 3.91 2.45 -3.97
C TYR A 86 4.17 1.61 -2.72
N ALA A 87 4.43 2.29 -1.61
CA ALA A 87 4.45 1.71 -0.28
C ALA A 87 3.69 2.61 0.69
N SER A 88 3.16 2.03 1.76
CA SER A 88 2.44 2.79 2.78
C SER A 88 2.79 2.31 4.18
N TRP A 89 2.76 3.23 5.14
CA TRP A 89 2.94 2.94 6.55
C TRP A 89 2.21 3.99 7.40
N GLN A 90 2.08 3.71 8.68
CA GLN A 90 1.46 4.61 9.64
C GLN A 90 2.51 5.24 10.54
N GLN A 91 2.38 6.55 10.76
CA GLN A 91 3.03 7.29 11.84
C GLN A 91 2.03 7.51 12.97
N LEU A 92 2.50 7.50 14.23
CA LEU A 92 1.59 7.52 15.38
C LEU A 92 1.34 8.91 15.96
N ASN A 93 2.29 9.84 15.91
CA ASN A 93 2.17 11.16 16.54
C ASN A 93 2.57 12.29 15.57
N PRO A 94 1.62 12.99 14.93
CA PRO A 94 0.18 12.70 14.85
C PRO A 94 -0.09 11.45 14.01
N THR A 95 -1.24 10.81 14.22
CA THR A 95 -1.61 9.64 13.43
C THR A 95 -1.79 10.03 11.97
N THR A 96 -0.88 9.53 11.14
CA THR A 96 -0.78 9.88 9.73
C THR A 96 -0.54 8.61 8.91
N LEU A 97 -1.37 8.41 7.89
CA LEU A 97 -1.07 7.43 6.84
C LEU A 97 -0.11 8.09 5.85
N VAL A 98 1.05 7.48 5.66
CA VAL A 98 2.08 7.94 4.73
C VAL A 98 2.12 7.01 3.53
N VAL A 99 2.18 7.58 2.33
CA VAL A 99 2.24 6.82 1.07
C VAL A 99 3.35 7.37 0.20
N ASP A 100 4.35 6.54 -0.11
CA ASP A 100 5.38 6.82 -1.11
C ASP A 100 4.95 6.28 -2.47
N ILE A 101 5.01 7.11 -3.49
CA ILE A 101 4.78 6.74 -4.89
C ILE A 101 6.13 6.83 -5.59
N TYR A 102 6.67 5.68 -5.96
CA TYR A 102 8.00 5.56 -6.57
C TYR A 102 7.93 5.84 -8.07
N GLY A 103 8.83 6.66 -8.59
CA GLY A 103 8.83 7.12 -9.97
C GLY A 103 7.90 8.32 -10.22
N ALA A 104 7.20 8.82 -9.19
CA ALA A 104 6.38 10.00 -9.32
C ALA A 104 7.16 11.28 -9.01
N VAL A 105 6.87 12.33 -9.78
CA VAL A 105 7.42 13.66 -9.59
C VAL A 105 6.30 14.68 -9.44
N ASN A 106 6.48 15.57 -8.49
CA ASN A 106 5.49 16.59 -8.17
C ASN A 106 5.23 17.53 -9.35
N ASN A 107 3.98 17.60 -9.75
CA ASN A 107 3.45 18.61 -10.67
C ASN A 107 2.13 19.18 -10.13
N THR A 108 1.88 19.00 -8.83
CA THR A 108 0.65 19.42 -8.15
C THR A 108 0.90 20.70 -7.40
N ASN A 109 0.26 21.78 -7.82
CA ASN A 109 0.33 23.07 -7.14
C ASN A 109 -0.79 23.26 -6.11
N TRP A 110 -1.87 22.46 -6.21
CA TRP A 110 -3.08 22.69 -5.46
C TRP A 110 -3.84 21.39 -5.18
N ILE A 111 -4.30 21.20 -3.94
CA ILE A 111 -5.21 20.12 -3.54
C ILE A 111 -6.57 20.77 -3.28
N THR A 112 -7.53 20.52 -4.17
CA THR A 112 -8.87 21.10 -4.08
C THR A 112 -9.80 20.29 -3.19
N GLN A 113 -10.65 21.03 -2.47
CA GLN A 113 -11.87 20.63 -1.76
C GLN A 113 -11.71 19.51 -0.70
N ARG A 114 -11.79 19.92 0.55
CA ARG A 114 -11.78 19.06 1.74
C ARG A 114 -13.07 19.18 2.53
N THR A 115 -14.22 19.27 1.86
CA THR A 115 -15.51 19.42 2.51
C THR A 115 -16.12 18.06 2.86
N GLY A 116 -16.66 17.93 4.06
CA GLY A 116 -17.41 16.76 4.49
C GLY A 116 -16.57 15.53 4.84
N LEU A 117 -15.26 15.66 5.00
CA LEU A 117 -14.37 14.54 5.37
C LEU A 117 -14.64 14.08 6.81
N LYS A 118 -14.63 12.77 7.04
CA LYS A 118 -14.91 12.15 8.34
C LYS A 118 -13.68 11.46 8.96
N ALA A 119 -12.73 11.02 8.16
CA ALA A 119 -11.51 10.36 8.61
C ALA A 119 -10.29 11.27 8.50
N ILE A 120 -10.18 12.04 7.43
CA ILE A 120 -9.02 12.85 7.09
C ILE A 120 -9.16 14.24 7.71
N LYS A 121 -8.16 14.66 8.48
CA LYS A 121 -8.04 16.00 9.05
C LYS A 121 -7.27 16.92 8.12
N ASN A 122 -6.13 16.44 7.64
CA ASN A 122 -5.26 17.20 6.75
C ASN A 122 -4.57 16.30 5.74
N ILE A 123 -4.18 16.85 4.60
CA ILE A 123 -3.40 16.16 3.58
C ILE A 123 -2.38 17.11 2.98
N TRP A 124 -1.15 16.64 2.84
CA TRP A 124 -0.08 17.36 2.16
C TRP A 124 0.85 16.38 1.46
N HIS A 125 1.78 16.89 0.72
CA HIS A 125 2.75 16.09 -0.03
C HIS A 125 4.14 16.73 -0.02
N GLU A 126 5.13 15.91 -0.31
CA GLU A 126 6.54 16.31 -0.40
C GLU A 126 7.24 15.48 -1.47
N GLN A 127 8.15 16.11 -2.22
CA GLN A 127 9.12 15.39 -3.04
C GLN A 127 10.33 15.05 -2.18
N VAL A 128 10.33 13.88 -1.54
CA VAL A 128 11.39 13.48 -0.57
C VAL A 128 12.67 13.02 -1.25
N ALA A 129 12.58 12.63 -2.53
CA ALA A 129 13.72 12.35 -3.40
C ALA A 129 13.31 12.62 -4.85
N LYS A 130 14.28 12.65 -5.77
CA LYS A 130 14.04 12.95 -7.20
C LYS A 130 12.88 12.14 -7.82
N ASP A 131 12.67 10.93 -7.34
CA ASP A 131 11.71 9.96 -7.86
C ASP A 131 10.88 9.30 -6.76
N ILE A 132 10.71 9.97 -5.61
CA ILE A 132 9.82 9.56 -4.52
C ILE A 132 8.92 10.72 -4.15
N PHE A 133 7.66 10.60 -4.51
CA PHE A 133 6.61 11.53 -4.14
C PHE A 133 5.85 10.98 -2.95
N ARG A 134 5.91 11.70 -1.82
CA ARG A 134 5.32 11.29 -0.55
C ARG A 134 4.06 12.05 -0.25
N VAL A 135 3.03 11.32 0.11
CA VAL A 135 1.73 11.83 0.52
C VAL A 135 1.53 11.55 1.99
N TYR A 136 1.11 12.57 2.73
CA TYR A 136 0.78 12.49 4.14
C TYR A 136 -0.72 12.74 4.32
N ILE A 137 -1.39 11.84 5.01
CA ILE A 137 -2.82 11.89 5.29
C ILE A 137 -3.00 11.84 6.81
N GLU A 138 -3.09 13.01 7.45
CA GLU A 138 -3.34 13.14 8.89
C GLU A 138 -4.78 12.80 9.20
N LEU A 139 -5.00 12.00 10.23
CA LEU A 139 -6.32 11.54 10.63
C LEU A 139 -6.97 12.47 11.66
N GLN A 140 -8.31 12.54 11.63
CA GLN A 140 -9.08 13.27 12.65
C GLN A 140 -9.04 12.60 14.01
N LYS A 141 -8.86 11.27 14.05
CA LYS A 141 -8.85 10.45 15.25
C LYS A 141 -7.49 9.79 15.43
N PRO A 142 -7.07 9.49 16.66
CA PRO A 142 -5.75 8.94 16.93
C PRO A 142 -5.54 7.50 16.43
N GLN A 143 -6.59 6.86 15.91
CA GLN A 143 -6.55 5.48 15.46
C GLN A 143 -6.95 5.38 13.98
N LEU A 144 -6.19 4.61 13.21
CA LEU A 144 -6.51 4.26 11.83
C LEU A 144 -7.43 3.04 11.82
N TRP A 145 -8.67 3.21 11.36
CA TRP A 145 -9.72 2.18 11.32
C TRP A 145 -9.75 1.37 10.04
N GLY A 146 -8.71 1.48 9.26
CA GLY A 146 -8.51 0.76 8.03
C GLY A 146 -8.38 1.69 6.84
N TYR A 147 -7.63 1.21 5.87
CA TYR A 147 -7.44 1.88 4.59
C TYR A 147 -7.26 0.86 3.48
N ASP A 148 -7.46 1.31 2.27
CA ASP A 148 -7.25 0.55 1.06
C ASP A 148 -6.56 1.44 0.03
N ILE A 149 -5.56 0.91 -0.67
CA ILE A 149 -4.84 1.63 -1.73
C ILE A 149 -4.84 0.75 -2.97
N GLY A 150 -5.20 1.34 -4.10
CA GLY A 150 -5.22 0.63 -5.36
C GLY A 150 -5.40 1.56 -6.55
N TYR A 151 -5.40 1.00 -7.74
CA TYR A 151 -5.53 1.76 -8.97
C TYR A 151 -6.92 1.69 -9.58
N ARG A 152 -7.42 2.85 -10.02
CA ARG A 152 -8.57 2.95 -10.93
C ARG A 152 -8.10 3.63 -12.22
N GLY A 153 -8.01 2.88 -13.31
CA GLY A 153 -7.23 3.30 -14.47
C GLY A 153 -5.78 3.53 -14.08
N ASN A 154 -5.24 4.70 -14.34
CA ASN A 154 -3.90 5.10 -13.91
C ASN A 154 -3.90 5.96 -12.63
N SER A 155 -5.06 6.31 -12.09
CA SER A 155 -5.14 7.09 -10.85
C SER A 155 -4.94 6.20 -9.64
N LEU A 156 -4.03 6.58 -8.74
CA LEU A 156 -3.89 5.97 -7.43
C LEU A 156 -5.03 6.45 -6.53
N VAL A 157 -5.75 5.53 -5.95
CA VAL A 157 -6.90 5.78 -5.07
C VAL A 157 -6.57 5.27 -3.68
N ILE A 158 -6.61 6.17 -2.70
CA ILE A 158 -6.40 5.87 -1.28
C ILE A 158 -7.73 6.09 -0.57
N LYS A 159 -8.29 5.05 0.03
CA LYS A 159 -9.52 5.12 0.81
C LYS A 159 -9.18 4.98 2.28
N VAL A 160 -9.67 5.89 3.10
CA VAL A 160 -9.47 5.87 4.56
C VAL A 160 -10.83 5.76 5.24
N ARG A 161 -10.99 4.75 6.07
CA ARG A 161 -12.24 4.52 6.81
C ARG A 161 -12.29 5.43 8.04
N PRO A 162 -13.40 6.14 8.28
CA PRO A 162 -13.61 6.87 9.52
C PRO A 162 -13.77 5.91 10.70
N GLN A 163 -13.49 6.42 11.89
CA GLN A 163 -13.83 5.72 13.13
C GLN A 163 -15.35 5.46 13.18
N PRO A 164 -15.78 4.25 13.58
CA PRO A 164 -17.19 3.99 13.87
C PRO A 164 -17.75 4.99 14.89
N GLU A 165 -19.02 5.38 14.72
CA GLU A 165 -19.69 6.30 15.65
C GLU A 165 -19.81 5.70 17.06
N ASN A 166 -20.02 4.38 17.11
CA ASN A 166 -20.13 3.65 18.37
C ASN A 166 -18.97 2.67 18.53
N LEU A 167 -18.21 2.83 19.61
CA LEU A 167 -17.05 2.00 19.94
C LEU A 167 -17.37 0.90 20.99
N LYS A 168 -18.64 0.69 21.33
CA LYS A 168 -19.01 -0.42 22.21
C LYS A 168 -18.77 -1.74 21.50
N LEU A 169 -18.00 -2.64 22.10
CA LEU A 169 -17.62 -3.93 21.52
C LEU A 169 -18.79 -4.72 20.94
N ARG A 170 -19.96 -4.66 21.59
CA ARG A 170 -21.19 -5.36 21.13
C ARG A 170 -21.74 -4.85 19.79
N GLU A 171 -21.30 -3.66 19.35
CA GLU A 171 -21.75 -3.01 18.11
C GLU A 171 -20.68 -3.05 17.02
N LEU A 172 -19.49 -3.60 17.35
CA LEU A 172 -18.40 -3.78 16.41
C LEU A 172 -18.39 -5.21 15.84
N THR A 173 -18.15 -5.32 14.56
CA THR A 173 -17.82 -6.60 13.94
C THR A 173 -16.31 -6.81 14.05
N ILE A 174 -15.90 -7.84 14.77
CA ILE A 174 -14.51 -8.20 14.96
C ILE A 174 -14.22 -9.41 14.08
N GLY A 175 -13.29 -9.26 13.13
CA GLY A 175 -12.74 -10.36 12.35
C GLY A 175 -11.58 -11.01 13.11
N VAL A 176 -11.65 -12.31 13.33
CA VAL A 176 -10.55 -13.10 13.87
C VAL A 176 -10.02 -13.98 12.74
N ASP A 177 -8.74 -13.82 12.40
CA ASP A 177 -8.05 -14.64 11.41
C ASP A 177 -7.14 -15.61 12.16
N ALA A 178 -7.55 -16.87 12.22
CA ALA A 178 -6.78 -17.92 12.89
C ALA A 178 -5.51 -18.24 12.07
N GLY A 179 -4.36 -18.25 12.73
CA GLY A 179 -3.11 -18.65 12.09
C GLY A 179 -3.13 -20.11 11.65
N HIS A 180 -2.61 -20.36 10.44
CA HIS A 180 -2.58 -21.67 9.78
C HIS A 180 -3.97 -22.22 9.41
N GLY A 181 -4.02 -23.25 8.55
CA GLY A 181 -5.26 -23.85 8.09
C GLY A 181 -5.07 -24.63 6.79
N GLY A 182 -6.06 -25.41 6.40
CA GLY A 182 -6.00 -26.24 5.20
C GLY A 182 -4.75 -27.14 5.19
N THR A 183 -3.87 -26.96 4.19
CA THR A 183 -2.59 -27.68 4.05
C THR A 183 -1.45 -27.10 4.88
N ALA A 184 -1.62 -25.91 5.49
CA ALA A 184 -0.62 -25.27 6.33
C ALA A 184 -0.84 -25.66 7.80
N ASP A 185 -0.14 -26.68 8.26
CA ASP A 185 -0.32 -27.26 9.59
C ASP A 185 0.17 -26.39 10.75
N GLY A 186 1.11 -25.47 10.47
CA GLY A 186 1.84 -24.75 11.51
C GLY A 186 2.83 -25.63 12.25
N ALA A 187 3.17 -25.27 13.46
CA ALA A 187 4.01 -26.06 14.34
C ALA A 187 3.29 -27.33 14.81
N ARG A 188 4.08 -28.36 15.08
CA ARG A 188 3.59 -29.64 15.68
C ARG A 188 4.09 -29.79 17.10
N GLY A 189 3.15 -29.81 18.04
CA GLY A 189 3.48 -30.04 19.45
C GLY A 189 4.04 -31.45 19.72
N LEU A 190 4.69 -31.67 20.89
CA LEU A 190 5.25 -32.94 21.30
C LEU A 190 4.19 -34.08 21.36
N THR A 191 2.95 -33.75 21.63
CA THR A 191 1.80 -34.66 21.65
C THR A 191 1.23 -34.94 20.26
N GLY A 192 1.81 -34.34 19.20
CA GLY A 192 1.34 -34.49 17.83
C GLY A 192 0.21 -33.54 17.43
N VAL A 193 -0.23 -32.67 18.34
CA VAL A 193 -1.27 -31.66 18.03
C VAL A 193 -0.69 -30.60 17.09
N LEU A 194 -1.45 -30.26 16.06
CA LEU A 194 -1.10 -29.25 15.06
C LEU A 194 -1.55 -27.85 15.52
N GLU A 195 -0.75 -26.85 15.25
CA GLU A 195 -1.04 -25.45 15.59
C GLU A 195 -2.38 -24.99 15.02
N LYS A 196 -2.70 -25.33 13.76
CA LYS A 196 -3.98 -25.01 13.12
C LYS A 196 -5.21 -25.48 13.89
N ASN A 197 -5.08 -26.58 14.66
CA ASN A 197 -6.20 -27.13 15.45
C ASN A 197 -6.41 -26.35 16.75
N ILE A 198 -5.37 -25.70 17.26
CA ILE A 198 -5.43 -24.88 18.47
C ILE A 198 -5.92 -23.47 18.14
N THR A 199 -5.47 -22.91 17.02
CA THR A 199 -5.83 -21.54 16.62
C THR A 199 -7.29 -21.40 16.17
N LEU A 200 -7.95 -22.51 15.80
CA LEU A 200 -9.36 -22.57 15.42
C LEU A 200 -10.29 -22.98 16.58
N ALA A 201 -9.77 -23.37 17.73
CA ALA A 201 -10.53 -23.73 18.92
C ALA A 201 -10.82 -22.50 19.76
#